data_dbe429028607013c7b88220322882276
#
_entry.id   dbe429028607013c7b88220322882276
#
_cell.length_a   1.000
_cell.length_b   1.000
_cell.length_c   1.000
_cell.angle_alpha   90.00
_cell.angle_beta   90.00
_cell.angle_gamma   90.00
#
_symmetry.space_group_name_H-M   'P 1'
#
loop_
_entity.id
_entity.type
_entity.pdbx_description
1 polymer ?
#
loop_
_entity_poly.entity_id
_entity_poly.type
_entity_poly.pdbx_seq_one_letter_code
_entity_poly.pdbx_strand_id
1 'polypeptide(L)'
;MKNIKYFVGAVCLALSLNSCSDFLNEEPVSEIPAGDMWQTARDAKAGINEIYGLLRSTLRENYFYWGEFRSDNVAPGAPVMADQARVINNLMSTDEKCAKWTTLYQMINQTNLAIKYVPNISMPDVADRNDYLGQAYALRALAYFYAIRVWGDVPLFIEPTEKYSEAIYKERTDKNYILEHVILPDLKKAESLINRNKNYERKRISICGVWAIMADAYMWAEEYNLADQTIDKMATIASKKGGRFVDFEPNIATWHTMFTEELNNKPSDDTPENDEYNSRELIFLVHFNMDEVGTNGYSYMYQWFSGSGNRAAVISDKFMSIFDEKDMKGDLRKDYTVKNYQNGNELRKYMAGDISNSLNKTCEVAYPIYRYTDMMLLQAEARAHQGKWGEALDLVKTVRDRAGLNTLTENDFASEEEVVNYILRERQVELAGEGRRWFDLLRTEKWKEVMKPINGMEQDGNELFPIHYSHILENPKIVQNTYYGNTNN
;
A
#
# COMPACT_ATOMS: atom_id res chain seq x y z
N MET A 1 14.56 50.50 64.81
CA MET A 1 14.21 49.08 64.67
C MET A 1 12.96 48.81 63.80
N LYS A 2 12.04 49.70 63.56
CA LYS A 2 10.85 49.50 62.73
C LYS A 2 11.21 49.48 61.22
N ASN A 3 12.16 50.29 60.75
CA ASN A 3 12.51 50.44 59.34
C ASN A 3 13.35 49.25 58.76
N ILE A 4 14.06 48.52 59.65
CA ILE A 4 14.85 47.32 59.21
C ILE A 4 13.94 46.14 58.86
N LYS A 5 12.79 46.01 59.55
CA LYS A 5 11.81 44.93 59.28
C LYS A 5 11.16 45.06 57.87
N TYR A 6 10.91 46.30 57.45
CA TYR A 6 10.34 46.56 56.12
C TYR A 6 11.39 46.35 54.95
N PHE A 7 12.65 46.69 55.28
CA PHE A 7 13.72 46.52 54.32
C PHE A 7 14.05 45.02 54.08
N VAL A 8 14.05 44.20 55.15
CA VAL A 8 14.24 42.74 55.00
C VAL A 8 13.06 42.06 54.30
N GLY A 9 11.82 42.55 54.60
CA GLY A 9 10.62 42.05 53.87
C GLY A 9 10.61 42.39 52.42
N ALA A 10 11.09 43.56 52.00
CA ALA A 10 11.18 43.97 50.60
C ALA A 10 12.27 43.21 49.83
N VAL A 11 13.41 42.91 50.46
CA VAL A 11 14.51 42.10 49.86
C VAL A 11 14.09 40.64 49.72
N CYS A 12 13.37 40.05 50.67
CA CYS A 12 12.83 38.71 50.55
C CYS A 12 11.77 38.59 49.44
N LEU A 13 10.93 39.62 49.23
CA LEU A 13 9.94 39.65 48.16
C LEU A 13 10.57 39.83 46.77
N ALA A 14 11.69 40.60 46.67
CA ALA A 14 12.42 40.78 45.41
C ALA A 14 13.24 39.55 45.00
N LEU A 15 13.66 38.71 45.95
CA LEU A 15 14.37 37.45 45.67
C LEU A 15 13.41 36.29 45.30
N SER A 16 12.12 36.39 45.64
CA SER A 16 11.13 35.38 45.25
C SER A 16 10.56 35.57 43.82
N LEU A 17 10.86 36.70 43.16
CA LEU A 17 10.36 36.96 41.78
C LEU A 17 11.30 36.47 40.67
N ASN A 18 12.51 35.99 41.02
CA ASN A 18 13.45 35.44 40.01
C ASN A 18 13.54 33.90 39.99
N SER A 19 12.63 33.19 40.68
CA SER A 19 12.77 31.75 40.88
C SER A 19 11.72 30.90 40.20
N CYS A 20 11.13 31.28 39.06
CA CYS A 20 10.12 30.43 38.43
C CYS A 20 10.04 30.53 36.91
N SER A 21 11.08 31.03 36.21
CA SER A 21 11.04 30.93 34.71
C SER A 21 11.40 29.54 34.20
N ASP A 22 12.28 28.81 34.90
CA ASP A 22 12.72 27.48 34.46
C ASP A 22 11.74 26.38 34.86
N PHE A 23 10.97 26.55 35.94
CA PHE A 23 9.96 25.57 36.38
C PHE A 23 8.70 25.55 35.50
N LEU A 24 8.41 26.62 34.76
CA LEU A 24 7.29 26.70 33.82
C LEU A 24 7.69 26.25 32.41
N ASN A 25 8.97 26.03 32.14
CA ASN A 25 9.50 25.55 30.89
C ASN A 25 10.03 24.10 30.97
N GLU A 26 9.79 23.37 32.04
CA GLU A 26 10.04 21.94 32.05
C GLU A 26 9.10 21.29 31.02
N GLU A 27 9.66 20.82 29.91
CA GLU A 27 8.98 19.93 29.01
C GLU A 27 8.47 18.70 29.79
N PRO A 28 7.25 18.21 29.55
CA PRO A 28 6.74 17.06 30.29
C PRO A 28 7.74 15.92 30.23
N VAL A 29 8.24 15.45 31.35
CA VAL A 29 9.24 14.36 31.49
C VAL A 29 8.73 13.04 30.87
N SER A 30 7.49 13.00 30.43
CA SER A 30 6.85 11.86 29.75
C SER A 30 6.99 11.86 28.22
N GLU A 31 7.47 12.93 27.60
CA GLU A 31 7.67 13.00 26.15
C GLU A 31 9.16 13.26 25.86
N ILE A 32 9.84 12.27 25.28
CA ILE A 32 11.20 12.44 24.75
C ILE A 32 11.07 13.37 23.53
N PRO A 33 11.75 14.54 23.52
CA PRO A 33 11.73 15.41 22.34
C PRO A 33 12.13 14.66 21.09
N ALA A 34 11.46 14.88 19.97
CA ALA A 34 11.73 14.16 18.71
C ALA A 34 13.20 14.25 18.32
N GLY A 35 13.86 15.40 18.57
CA GLY A 35 15.29 15.56 18.31
C GLY A 35 16.18 14.63 19.13
N ASP A 36 15.79 14.23 20.33
CA ASP A 36 16.58 13.31 21.18
C ASP A 36 16.44 11.86 20.74
N MET A 37 15.40 11.53 19.98
CA MET A 37 15.17 10.20 19.40
C MET A 37 15.94 9.96 18.09
N TRP A 38 16.67 10.94 17.52
CA TRP A 38 17.34 10.86 16.24
C TRP A 38 18.80 11.28 16.32
N GLN A 39 19.57 10.65 17.23
CA GLN A 39 20.98 11.03 17.51
C GLN A 39 22.00 10.08 16.87
N THR A 40 21.68 8.81 16.73
CA THR A 40 22.62 7.76 16.34
C THR A 40 22.13 6.97 15.12
N ALA A 41 23.05 6.22 14.48
CA ALA A 41 22.70 5.29 13.41
C ALA A 41 21.68 4.22 13.86
N ARG A 42 21.69 3.83 15.15
CA ARG A 42 20.72 2.91 15.73
C ARG A 42 19.34 3.54 15.79
N ASP A 43 19.25 4.81 16.16
CA ASP A 43 18.00 5.54 16.23
C ASP A 43 17.41 5.73 14.84
N ALA A 44 18.25 6.07 13.85
CA ALA A 44 17.84 6.13 12.45
C ALA A 44 17.26 4.80 11.97
N LYS A 45 17.93 3.67 12.26
CA LYS A 45 17.42 2.33 11.93
C LYS A 45 16.09 2.05 12.61
N ALA A 46 15.94 2.39 13.89
CA ALA A 46 14.71 2.21 14.64
C ALA A 46 13.56 3.04 14.06
N GLY A 47 13.82 4.32 13.72
CA GLY A 47 12.84 5.20 13.09
C GLY A 47 12.39 4.72 11.71
N ILE A 48 13.30 4.18 10.89
CA ILE A 48 12.94 3.56 9.62
C ILE A 48 12.11 2.28 9.84
N ASN A 49 12.46 1.44 10.82
CA ASN A 49 11.68 0.24 11.14
C ASN A 49 10.26 0.60 11.56
N GLU A 50 10.07 1.69 12.32
CA GLU A 50 8.75 2.19 12.72
C GLU A 50 7.90 2.58 11.50
N ILE A 51 8.47 3.16 10.44
CA ILE A 51 7.73 3.46 9.20
C ILE A 51 7.15 2.17 8.61
N TYR A 52 7.91 1.07 8.57
CA TYR A 52 7.39 -0.23 8.10
C TYR A 52 6.34 -0.83 9.06
N GLY A 53 6.49 -0.61 10.37
CA GLY A 53 5.49 -0.97 11.37
C GLY A 53 4.16 -0.24 11.13
N LEU A 54 4.22 1.05 10.85
CA LEU A 54 3.05 1.87 10.52
C LEU A 54 2.45 1.50 9.15
N LEU A 55 3.27 1.16 8.14
CA LEU A 55 2.79 0.62 6.87
C LEU A 55 2.01 -0.68 7.07
N ARG A 56 2.56 -1.62 7.85
CA ARG A 56 1.88 -2.87 8.21
C ARG A 56 0.57 -2.61 8.93
N SER A 57 0.56 -1.74 9.94
CA SER A 57 -0.63 -1.39 10.69
C SER A 57 -1.69 -0.73 9.81
N THR A 58 -1.27 0.12 8.87
CA THR A 58 -2.15 0.78 7.90
C THR A 58 -2.79 -0.23 6.96
N LEU A 59 -2.01 -1.15 6.38
CA LEU A 59 -2.47 -2.06 5.33
C LEU A 59 -3.05 -3.37 5.85
N ARG A 60 -2.93 -3.70 7.13
CA ARG A 60 -3.38 -4.96 7.71
C ARG A 60 -4.81 -5.35 7.31
N GLU A 61 -5.74 -4.39 7.37
CA GLU A 61 -7.13 -4.53 6.92
C GLU A 61 -7.37 -3.76 5.62
N ASN A 62 -6.81 -2.55 5.53
CA ASN A 62 -7.11 -1.63 4.45
C ASN A 62 -6.58 -2.07 3.08
N TYR A 63 -5.62 -2.99 3.03
CA TYR A 63 -5.19 -3.60 1.78
C TYR A 63 -6.37 -4.13 0.95
N PHE A 64 -7.31 -4.82 1.62
CA PHE A 64 -8.50 -5.34 0.97
C PHE A 64 -9.60 -4.30 0.83
N TYR A 65 -9.83 -3.49 1.86
CA TYR A 65 -10.86 -2.45 1.81
C TYR A 65 -10.59 -1.45 0.69
N TRP A 66 -9.35 -0.99 0.54
CA TRP A 66 -9.03 0.05 -0.42
C TRP A 66 -8.82 -0.47 -1.84
N GLY A 67 -8.29 -1.67 -2.02
CA GLY A 67 -7.84 -2.17 -3.31
C GLY A 67 -8.66 -3.31 -3.92
N GLU A 68 -9.45 -4.04 -3.10
CA GLU A 68 -10.15 -5.24 -3.56
C GLU A 68 -11.67 -5.20 -3.33
N PHE A 69 -12.13 -4.87 -2.11
CA PHE A 69 -13.52 -5.08 -1.71
C PHE A 69 -14.53 -4.24 -2.49
N ARG A 70 -14.13 -3.10 -3.02
CA ARG A 70 -15.02 -2.24 -3.81
C ARG A 70 -15.15 -2.66 -5.27
N SER A 71 -14.42 -3.70 -5.69
CA SER A 71 -14.36 -4.14 -7.08
C SER A 71 -15.36 -5.27 -7.40
N ASP A 72 -15.42 -5.59 -8.69
CA ASP A 72 -16.22 -6.69 -9.25
C ASP A 72 -15.62 -8.10 -8.97
N ASN A 73 -14.46 -8.18 -8.33
CA ASN A 73 -13.82 -9.45 -7.98
C ASN A 73 -14.54 -10.18 -6.84
N VAL A 74 -15.17 -9.45 -5.93
CA VAL A 74 -15.70 -10.02 -4.69
C VAL A 74 -17.17 -9.71 -4.48
N ALA A 75 -17.80 -10.56 -3.66
CA ALA A 75 -19.17 -10.39 -3.15
C ALA A 75 -19.16 -10.62 -1.63
N PRO A 76 -20.17 -10.12 -0.87
CA PRO A 76 -20.30 -10.40 0.55
C PRO A 76 -20.35 -11.90 0.84
N GLY A 77 -19.64 -12.31 1.88
CA GLY A 77 -19.63 -13.70 2.32
C GLY A 77 -20.88 -14.12 3.08
N ALA A 78 -20.92 -15.38 3.48
CA ALA A 78 -22.01 -15.93 4.32
C ALA A 78 -21.40 -16.68 5.53
N PRO A 79 -21.77 -16.31 6.77
CA PRO A 79 -22.70 -15.24 7.14
C PRO A 79 -22.20 -13.85 6.77
N VAL A 80 -23.13 -12.92 6.52
CA VAL A 80 -22.78 -11.55 6.13
C VAL A 80 -22.12 -10.81 7.30
N MET A 81 -20.90 -10.34 7.07
CA MET A 81 -20.18 -9.45 7.98
C MET A 81 -20.53 -8.01 7.61
N ALA A 82 -21.28 -7.31 8.48
CA ALA A 82 -21.90 -6.02 8.16
C ALA A 82 -20.93 -4.95 7.68
N ASP A 83 -19.78 -4.77 8.36
CA ASP A 83 -18.80 -3.76 8.01
C ASP A 83 -18.17 -4.03 6.63
N GLN A 84 -17.76 -5.26 6.35
CA GLN A 84 -17.20 -5.66 5.07
C GLN A 84 -18.26 -5.58 3.95
N ALA A 85 -19.47 -6.03 4.23
CA ALA A 85 -20.54 -6.01 3.25
C ALA A 85 -20.93 -4.58 2.84
N ARG A 86 -20.89 -3.59 3.75
CA ARG A 86 -21.12 -2.18 3.37
C ARG A 86 -20.09 -1.70 2.37
N VAL A 87 -18.81 -2.01 2.59
CA VAL A 87 -17.73 -1.62 1.67
C VAL A 87 -17.85 -2.34 0.34
N ILE A 88 -18.08 -3.66 0.34
CA ILE A 88 -18.25 -4.47 -0.88
C ILE A 88 -19.44 -3.97 -1.72
N ASN A 89 -20.54 -3.61 -1.07
CA ASN A 89 -21.72 -3.08 -1.76
C ASN A 89 -21.64 -1.57 -2.03
N ASN A 90 -20.54 -0.89 -1.70
CA ASN A 90 -20.38 0.57 -1.83
C ASN A 90 -21.46 1.38 -1.08
N LEU A 91 -21.87 0.90 0.09
CA LEU A 91 -22.86 1.52 0.99
C LEU A 91 -22.17 2.11 2.24
N MET A 92 -21.02 2.73 2.05
CA MET A 92 -20.21 3.27 3.13
C MET A 92 -20.86 4.53 3.75
N SER A 93 -20.69 4.65 5.07
CA SER A 93 -21.02 5.84 5.87
C SER A 93 -19.74 6.56 6.33
N THR A 94 -19.90 7.75 6.91
CA THR A 94 -18.78 8.58 7.36
C THR A 94 -18.10 8.10 8.65
N ASP A 95 -18.59 7.03 9.27
CA ASP A 95 -18.04 6.39 10.47
C ASP A 95 -17.31 5.07 10.20
N GLU A 96 -17.13 4.68 8.91
CA GLU A 96 -16.40 3.47 8.55
C GLU A 96 -14.96 3.49 9.04
N LYS A 97 -14.54 2.43 9.76
CA LYS A 97 -13.17 2.32 10.30
C LYS A 97 -12.10 2.40 9.23
N CYS A 98 -12.35 1.81 8.05
CA CYS A 98 -11.44 1.83 6.92
C CYS A 98 -11.33 3.20 6.22
N ALA A 99 -12.21 4.16 6.59
CA ALA A 99 -12.14 5.56 6.15
C ALA A 99 -11.21 6.43 7.02
N LYS A 100 -10.67 5.88 8.12
CA LYS A 100 -9.70 6.60 8.96
C LYS A 100 -8.33 6.61 8.34
N TRP A 101 -7.74 7.79 8.23
CA TRP A 101 -6.37 7.96 7.75
C TRP A 101 -5.32 8.16 8.87
N THR A 102 -5.72 8.02 10.15
CA THR A 102 -4.85 8.31 11.30
C THR A 102 -3.50 7.61 11.19
N THR A 103 -3.47 6.28 11.05
CA THR A 103 -2.22 5.50 10.98
C THR A 103 -1.39 5.86 9.73
N LEU A 104 -2.05 6.15 8.61
CA LEU A 104 -1.37 6.59 7.38
C LEU A 104 -0.67 7.95 7.59
N TYR A 105 -1.32 8.90 8.29
CA TYR A 105 -0.70 10.18 8.61
C TYR A 105 0.38 10.08 9.70
N GLN A 106 0.28 9.13 10.63
CA GLN A 106 1.39 8.78 11.52
C GLN A 106 2.61 8.29 10.72
N MET A 107 2.39 7.45 9.71
CA MET A 107 3.45 7.01 8.80
C MET A 107 4.06 8.18 8.03
N ILE A 108 3.24 9.11 7.50
CA ILE A 108 3.72 10.33 6.84
C ILE A 108 4.57 11.16 7.78
N ASN A 109 4.11 11.38 9.02
CA ASN A 109 4.88 12.14 10.00
C ASN A 109 6.22 11.48 10.34
N GLN A 110 6.23 10.15 10.53
CA GLN A 110 7.46 9.40 10.80
C GLN A 110 8.45 9.48 9.62
N THR A 111 7.95 9.46 8.35
CA THR A 111 8.83 9.69 7.19
C THR A 111 9.38 11.12 7.15
N ASN A 112 8.58 12.12 7.53
CA ASN A 112 9.03 13.51 7.62
C ASN A 112 10.12 13.70 8.69
N LEU A 113 9.97 13.04 9.85
CA LEU A 113 11.01 13.02 10.89
C LEU A 113 12.31 12.39 10.36
N ALA A 114 12.23 11.24 9.69
CA ALA A 114 13.41 10.61 9.08
C ALA A 114 14.09 11.52 8.06
N ILE A 115 13.33 12.16 7.17
CA ILE A 115 13.85 13.08 6.14
C ILE A 115 14.54 14.30 6.78
N LYS A 116 14.00 14.80 7.89
CA LYS A 116 14.57 15.95 8.62
C LYS A 116 15.86 15.60 9.36
N TYR A 117 15.88 14.48 10.08
CA TYR A 117 16.95 14.20 11.05
C TYR A 117 18.06 13.30 10.52
N VAL A 118 17.74 12.28 9.70
CA VAL A 118 18.75 11.32 9.20
C VAL A 118 19.92 11.98 8.46
N PRO A 119 19.77 13.08 7.69
CA PRO A 119 20.89 13.76 7.04
C PRO A 119 22.01 14.20 8.00
N ASN A 120 21.65 14.53 9.24
CA ASN A 120 22.55 15.07 10.26
C ASN A 120 23.15 14.01 11.18
N ILE A 121 22.71 12.75 11.07
CA ILE A 121 23.22 11.66 11.89
C ILE A 121 24.55 11.17 11.32
N SER A 122 25.57 11.12 12.19
CA SER A 122 26.86 10.50 11.84
C SER A 122 26.69 8.99 11.73
N MET A 123 26.98 8.43 10.56
CA MET A 123 26.93 6.99 10.31
C MET A 123 28.28 6.49 9.80
N PRO A 124 28.68 5.25 10.17
CA PRO A 124 29.94 4.66 9.69
C PRO A 124 30.00 4.58 8.16
N ASP A 125 28.86 4.30 7.52
CA ASP A 125 28.72 4.27 6.06
C ASP A 125 27.69 5.31 5.58
N VAL A 126 28.13 6.19 4.69
CA VAL A 126 27.28 7.18 4.02
C VAL A 126 26.24 6.50 3.13
N ALA A 127 26.56 5.34 2.57
CA ALA A 127 25.62 4.57 1.75
C ALA A 127 24.43 4.08 2.57
N ASP A 128 24.60 3.71 3.84
CA ASP A 128 23.52 3.35 4.75
C ASP A 128 22.61 4.53 5.07
N ARG A 129 23.22 5.71 5.34
CA ARG A 129 22.44 6.94 5.56
C ARG A 129 21.60 7.30 4.34
N ASN A 130 22.17 7.24 3.16
CA ASN A 130 21.46 7.53 1.92
C ASN A 130 20.34 6.52 1.66
N ASP A 131 20.57 5.25 1.96
CA ASP A 131 19.58 4.19 1.83
C ASP A 131 18.38 4.43 2.77
N TYR A 132 18.61 4.78 4.04
CA TYR A 132 17.52 5.15 4.95
C TYR A 132 16.71 6.35 4.46
N LEU A 133 17.37 7.37 3.93
CA LEU A 133 16.71 8.51 3.33
C LEU A 133 15.89 8.11 2.09
N GLY A 134 16.46 7.27 1.22
CA GLY A 134 15.78 6.75 0.05
C GLY A 134 14.51 5.97 0.42
N GLN A 135 14.60 5.13 1.46
CA GLN A 135 13.44 4.40 2.00
C GLN A 135 12.38 5.38 2.55
N ALA A 136 12.77 6.40 3.31
CA ALA A 136 11.83 7.38 3.86
C ALA A 136 11.09 8.16 2.76
N TYR A 137 11.79 8.62 1.73
CA TYR A 137 11.17 9.29 0.58
C TYR A 137 10.21 8.36 -0.17
N ALA A 138 10.63 7.12 -0.47
CA ALA A 138 9.78 6.15 -1.18
C ALA A 138 8.52 5.81 -0.40
N LEU A 139 8.63 5.65 0.92
CA LEU A 139 7.50 5.32 1.79
C LEU A 139 6.55 6.52 2.01
N ARG A 140 7.07 7.76 2.02
CA ARG A 140 6.22 8.96 2.02
C ARG A 140 5.42 9.07 0.71
N ALA A 141 6.10 8.85 -0.41
CA ALA A 141 5.44 8.81 -1.71
C ALA A 141 4.35 7.73 -1.75
N LEU A 142 4.63 6.51 -1.28
CA LEU A 142 3.66 5.41 -1.22
C LEU A 142 2.46 5.77 -0.32
N ALA A 143 2.70 6.38 0.85
CA ALA A 143 1.64 6.80 1.76
C ALA A 143 0.71 7.83 1.12
N TYR A 144 1.27 8.88 0.49
CA TYR A 144 0.46 9.86 -0.25
C TYR A 144 -0.21 9.24 -1.47
N PHE A 145 0.42 8.30 -2.15
CA PHE A 145 -0.19 7.62 -3.29
C PHE A 145 -1.40 6.77 -2.88
N TYR A 146 -1.38 6.12 -1.71
CA TYR A 146 -2.60 5.55 -1.14
C TYR A 146 -3.62 6.63 -0.79
N ALA A 147 -3.20 7.72 -0.14
CA ALA A 147 -4.11 8.78 0.30
C ALA A 147 -4.91 9.38 -0.85
N ILE A 148 -4.25 9.78 -1.94
CA ILE A 148 -4.94 10.39 -3.09
C ILE A 148 -5.85 9.42 -3.84
N ARG A 149 -5.50 8.12 -3.88
CA ARG A 149 -6.34 7.09 -4.52
C ARG A 149 -7.57 6.73 -3.71
N VAL A 150 -7.50 6.83 -2.38
CA VAL A 150 -8.58 6.45 -1.48
C VAL A 150 -9.54 7.62 -1.23
N TRP A 151 -9.02 8.82 -0.91
CA TRP A 151 -9.85 9.97 -0.51
C TRP A 151 -9.87 11.13 -1.52
N GLY A 152 -9.07 11.06 -2.59
CA GLY A 152 -8.87 12.19 -3.49
C GLY A 152 -7.98 13.25 -2.85
N ASP A 153 -8.47 14.48 -2.74
CA ASP A 153 -7.75 15.56 -2.06
C ASP A 153 -7.56 15.25 -0.57
N VAL A 154 -6.37 15.55 -0.04
CA VAL A 154 -6.03 15.29 1.36
C VAL A 154 -5.13 16.39 1.92
N PRO A 155 -5.07 16.60 3.25
CA PRO A 155 -4.16 17.57 3.86
C PRO A 155 -2.69 17.22 3.57
N LEU A 156 -1.90 18.21 3.15
CA LEU A 156 -0.49 18.01 2.79
C LEU A 156 0.46 18.41 3.92
N PHE A 157 1.18 17.43 4.48
CA PHE A 157 2.23 17.62 5.49
C PHE A 157 3.55 17.07 4.96
N ILE A 158 4.50 17.95 4.64
CA ILE A 158 5.85 17.59 4.18
C ILE A 158 6.93 17.90 5.23
N GLU A 159 6.54 18.60 6.30
CA GLU A 159 7.36 18.83 7.50
C GLU A 159 6.80 18.01 8.66
N PRO A 160 7.66 17.55 9.60
CA PRO A 160 7.20 16.80 10.74
C PRO A 160 6.44 17.68 11.74
N THR A 161 5.41 17.12 12.35
CA THR A 161 4.80 17.66 13.57
C THR A 161 5.49 17.01 14.76
N GLU A 162 6.19 17.80 15.57
CA GLU A 162 7.03 17.31 16.67
C GLU A 162 6.40 17.50 18.05
N LYS A 163 5.50 18.48 18.19
CA LYS A 163 4.80 18.80 19.44
C LYS A 163 3.30 18.87 19.23
N TYR A 164 2.55 18.41 20.20
CA TYR A 164 1.08 18.48 20.15
C TYR A 164 0.55 19.93 20.00
N SER A 165 1.27 20.90 20.57
CA SER A 165 0.96 22.33 20.43
C SER A 165 1.16 22.88 19.01
N GLU A 166 1.78 22.11 18.13
CA GLU A 166 2.04 22.47 16.72
C GLU A 166 0.96 21.95 15.77
N ALA A 167 -0.18 21.47 16.30
CA ALA A 167 -1.28 20.98 15.46
C ALA A 167 -1.74 22.09 14.49
N ILE A 168 -1.35 21.95 13.23
CA ILE A 168 -1.69 22.89 12.17
C ILE A 168 -2.89 22.35 11.43
N TYR A 169 -4.01 23.07 11.50
CA TYR A 169 -5.19 22.76 10.69
C TYR A 169 -4.96 23.15 9.23
N LYS A 170 -4.85 22.17 8.35
CA LYS A 170 -4.69 22.36 6.91
C LYS A 170 -5.97 21.97 6.17
N GLU A 171 -6.26 22.71 5.12
CA GLU A 171 -7.25 22.31 4.12
C GLU A 171 -6.74 21.11 3.33
N ARG A 172 -7.63 20.46 2.61
CA ARG A 172 -7.26 19.41 1.65
C ARG A 172 -6.56 20.05 0.44
N THR A 173 -5.47 19.45 0.02
CA THR A 173 -4.70 19.84 -1.17
C THR A 173 -5.12 18.95 -2.33
N ASP A 174 -5.21 19.53 -3.52
CA ASP A 174 -5.56 18.84 -4.75
C ASP A 174 -4.68 17.59 -4.98
N LYS A 175 -5.32 16.49 -5.35
CA LYS A 175 -4.66 15.20 -5.54
C LYS A 175 -3.59 15.21 -6.64
N ASN A 176 -3.81 15.98 -7.72
CA ASN A 176 -2.85 16.05 -8.84
C ASN A 176 -1.64 16.88 -8.42
N TYR A 177 -1.87 17.97 -7.65
CA TYR A 177 -0.77 18.71 -7.05
C TYR A 177 0.12 17.83 -6.18
N ILE A 178 -0.48 16.97 -5.32
CA ILE A 178 0.28 16.04 -4.48
C ILE A 178 1.05 15.02 -5.33
N LEU A 179 0.43 14.51 -6.40
CA LEU A 179 1.08 13.58 -7.32
C LEU A 179 2.32 14.19 -7.97
N GLU A 180 2.17 15.39 -8.55
CA GLU A 180 3.23 16.04 -9.32
C GLU A 180 4.34 16.66 -8.47
N HIS A 181 3.99 17.21 -7.29
CA HIS A 181 4.91 18.02 -6.49
C HIS A 181 5.45 17.30 -5.26
N VAL A 182 4.88 16.15 -4.89
CA VAL A 182 5.35 15.35 -3.74
C VAL A 182 5.68 13.92 -4.16
N ILE A 183 4.72 13.16 -4.69
CA ILE A 183 4.89 11.72 -4.95
C ILE A 183 6.01 11.49 -5.97
N LEU A 184 5.91 12.08 -7.16
CA LEU A 184 6.91 11.88 -8.21
C LEU A 184 8.30 12.45 -7.85
N PRO A 185 8.43 13.65 -7.26
CA PRO A 185 9.72 14.15 -6.76
C PRO A 185 10.33 13.28 -5.67
N ASP A 186 9.56 12.81 -4.70
CA ASP A 186 10.04 11.92 -3.65
C ASP A 186 10.57 10.59 -4.23
N LEU A 187 9.87 10.00 -5.21
CA LEU A 187 10.32 8.78 -5.88
C LEU A 187 11.61 9.00 -6.68
N LYS A 188 11.77 10.13 -7.37
CA LYS A 188 13.02 10.49 -8.03
C LYS A 188 14.17 10.67 -7.02
N LYS A 189 13.87 11.26 -5.87
CA LYS A 189 14.84 11.40 -4.78
C LYS A 189 15.21 10.04 -4.21
N ALA A 190 14.24 9.17 -3.95
CA ALA A 190 14.46 7.80 -3.51
C ALA A 190 15.33 7.00 -4.50
N GLU A 191 15.03 7.06 -5.81
CA GLU A 191 15.81 6.42 -6.87
C GLU A 191 17.31 6.80 -6.81
N SER A 192 17.60 8.06 -6.48
CA SER A 192 18.98 8.56 -6.40
C SER A 192 19.73 8.13 -5.13
N LEU A 193 19.01 7.74 -4.08
CA LEU A 193 19.55 7.50 -2.74
C LEU A 193 19.61 6.01 -2.36
N ILE A 194 18.65 5.21 -2.82
CA ILE A 194 18.55 3.78 -2.48
C ILE A 194 19.84 3.04 -2.89
N ASN A 195 20.34 2.24 -1.97
CA ASN A 195 21.51 1.42 -2.21
C ASN A 195 21.17 0.22 -3.12
N ARG A 196 21.61 0.30 -4.37
CA ARG A 196 21.34 -0.74 -5.39
C ARG A 196 21.98 -2.10 -5.08
N ASN A 197 22.92 -2.17 -4.14
CA ASN A 197 23.54 -3.42 -3.70
C ASN A 197 22.78 -4.12 -2.57
N LYS A 198 21.75 -3.46 -2.00
CA LYS A 198 20.86 -4.03 -0.97
C LYS A 198 19.54 -4.54 -1.58
N ASN A 199 19.61 -5.44 -2.56
CA ASN A 199 18.46 -5.89 -3.33
C ASN A 199 17.88 -7.23 -2.85
N TYR A 200 18.11 -7.62 -1.61
CA TYR A 200 17.78 -8.96 -1.15
C TYR A 200 16.57 -9.01 -0.22
N GLU A 201 16.08 -7.89 0.29
CA GLU A 201 14.94 -7.87 1.20
C GLU A 201 13.65 -7.48 0.46
N ARG A 202 12.65 -8.37 0.43
CA ARG A 202 11.32 -8.08 -0.14
C ARG A 202 10.42 -7.32 0.84
N LYS A 203 10.67 -7.44 2.14
CA LYS A 203 9.98 -6.71 3.21
C LYS A 203 10.46 -5.25 3.38
N ARG A 204 11.56 -4.90 2.70
CA ARG A 204 12.08 -3.53 2.61
C ARG A 204 12.10 -3.07 1.17
N ILE A 205 11.98 -1.75 1.00
CA ILE A 205 11.96 -1.17 -0.33
C ILE A 205 13.37 -1.23 -0.94
N SER A 206 13.48 -1.93 -2.07
CA SER A 206 14.66 -1.97 -2.93
C SER A 206 14.52 -0.96 -4.06
N ILE A 207 15.54 -0.82 -4.89
CA ILE A 207 15.44 0.02 -6.10
C ILE A 207 14.32 -0.45 -7.04
N CYS A 208 14.07 -1.77 -7.15
CA CYS A 208 12.95 -2.28 -7.92
C CYS A 208 11.61 -1.92 -7.27
N GLY A 209 11.54 -1.86 -5.94
CA GLY A 209 10.37 -1.37 -5.21
C GLY A 209 10.08 0.11 -5.48
N VAL A 210 11.13 0.94 -5.50
CA VAL A 210 11.00 2.36 -5.88
C VAL A 210 10.48 2.49 -7.31
N TRP A 211 11.04 1.74 -8.26
CA TRP A 211 10.59 1.77 -9.66
C TRP A 211 9.18 1.22 -9.85
N ALA A 212 8.75 0.25 -9.03
CA ALA A 212 7.38 -0.25 -9.08
C ALA A 212 6.37 0.81 -8.65
N ILE A 213 6.62 1.51 -7.53
CA ILE A 213 5.77 2.63 -7.11
C ILE A 213 5.80 3.75 -8.15
N MET A 214 6.98 4.06 -8.70
CA MET A 214 7.17 5.11 -9.70
C MET A 214 6.41 4.80 -11.00
N ALA A 215 6.48 3.57 -11.49
CA ALA A 215 5.74 3.14 -12.68
C ALA A 215 4.23 3.20 -12.47
N ASP A 216 3.73 2.73 -11.32
CA ASP A 216 2.31 2.82 -10.95
C ASP A 216 1.85 4.29 -10.84
N ALA A 217 2.68 5.18 -10.26
CA ALA A 217 2.40 6.62 -10.20
C ALA A 217 2.43 7.29 -11.58
N TYR A 218 3.33 6.88 -12.47
CA TYR A 218 3.33 7.37 -13.87
C TYR A 218 2.11 6.90 -14.64
N MET A 219 1.66 5.63 -14.46
CA MET A 219 0.40 5.17 -15.06
C MET A 219 -0.81 5.96 -14.55
N TRP A 220 -0.80 6.33 -13.26
CA TRP A 220 -1.84 7.19 -12.69
C TRP A 220 -1.82 8.62 -13.24
N ALA A 221 -0.65 9.12 -13.62
CA ALA A 221 -0.44 10.41 -14.26
C ALA A 221 -0.57 10.37 -15.80
N GLU A 222 -0.95 9.22 -16.38
CA GLU A 222 -1.01 8.99 -17.84
C GLU A 222 0.35 9.20 -18.57
N GLU A 223 1.44 9.16 -17.83
CA GLU A 223 2.81 9.28 -18.33
C GLU A 223 3.33 7.90 -18.81
N TYR A 224 2.62 7.30 -19.76
CA TYR A 224 2.82 5.92 -20.22
C TYR A 224 4.25 5.61 -20.68
N ASN A 225 4.89 6.55 -21.38
CA ASN A 225 6.27 6.37 -21.81
C ASN A 225 7.25 6.30 -20.63
N LEU A 226 7.03 7.10 -19.59
CA LEU A 226 7.86 7.08 -18.38
C LEU A 226 7.62 5.80 -17.56
N ALA A 227 6.39 5.30 -17.52
CA ALA A 227 6.06 4.02 -16.88
C ALA A 227 6.78 2.86 -17.57
N ASP A 228 6.67 2.73 -18.91
CA ASP A 228 7.34 1.72 -19.72
C ASP A 228 8.86 1.71 -19.48
N GLN A 229 9.52 2.88 -19.65
CA GLN A 229 10.97 3.02 -19.43
C GLN A 229 11.39 2.69 -17.99
N THR A 230 10.54 3.00 -17.01
CA THR A 230 10.87 2.74 -15.60
C THR A 230 10.82 1.25 -15.29
N ILE A 231 9.88 0.50 -15.87
CA ILE A 231 9.79 -0.94 -15.71
C ILE A 231 10.98 -1.64 -16.39
N ASP A 232 11.40 -1.17 -17.56
CA ASP A 232 12.58 -1.72 -18.25
C ASP A 232 13.86 -1.67 -17.41
N LYS A 233 14.02 -0.66 -16.54
CA LYS A 233 15.16 -0.58 -15.63
C LYS A 233 15.28 -1.79 -14.69
N MET A 234 14.18 -2.44 -14.33
CA MET A 234 14.18 -3.58 -13.41
C MET A 234 15.00 -4.75 -13.94
N ALA A 235 15.01 -4.95 -15.26
CA ALA A 235 15.79 -5.99 -15.90
C ALA A 235 17.31 -5.82 -15.75
N THR A 236 17.79 -4.62 -15.39
CA THR A 236 19.21 -4.30 -15.23
C THR A 236 19.79 -4.71 -13.86
N ILE A 237 18.94 -5.04 -12.91
CA ILE A 237 19.37 -5.37 -11.54
C ILE A 237 19.66 -6.87 -11.42
N ALA A 238 20.91 -7.18 -11.04
CA ALA A 238 21.35 -8.55 -10.84
C ALA A 238 21.01 -9.06 -9.44
N SER A 239 20.68 -10.35 -9.35
CA SER A 239 20.55 -11.08 -8.09
C SER A 239 21.94 -11.53 -7.58
N LYS A 240 22.14 -11.54 -6.26
CA LYS A 240 23.34 -12.13 -5.64
C LYS A 240 23.48 -13.63 -5.95
N LYS A 241 22.38 -14.31 -6.20
CA LYS A 241 22.33 -15.75 -6.56
C LYS A 241 22.50 -16.01 -8.06
N GLY A 242 22.78 -14.96 -8.85
CA GLY A 242 22.86 -15.01 -10.32
C GLY A 242 21.52 -14.72 -11.01
N GLY A 243 21.57 -14.26 -12.27
CA GLY A 243 20.40 -13.82 -13.03
C GLY A 243 19.83 -12.47 -12.55
N ARG A 244 18.59 -12.18 -12.91
CA ARG A 244 17.90 -10.93 -12.53
C ARG A 244 17.42 -10.99 -11.09
N PHE A 245 17.36 -9.84 -10.43
CA PHE A 245 16.80 -9.70 -9.09
C PHE A 245 15.29 -9.91 -9.09
N VAL A 246 14.59 -9.34 -10.06
CA VAL A 246 13.17 -9.60 -10.32
C VAL A 246 13.00 -10.20 -11.72
N ASP A 247 12.16 -11.22 -11.82
CA ASP A 247 11.91 -11.93 -13.07
C ASP A 247 10.53 -12.61 -13.05
N PHE A 248 10.06 -13.01 -14.21
CA PHE A 248 8.81 -13.75 -14.38
C PHE A 248 8.99 -15.22 -14.00
N GLU A 249 8.02 -15.80 -13.29
CA GLU A 249 7.95 -17.23 -13.01
C GLU A 249 7.11 -17.95 -14.08
N PRO A 250 7.73 -18.72 -14.99
CA PRO A 250 7.02 -19.34 -16.11
C PRO A 250 6.22 -20.58 -15.72
N ASN A 251 6.49 -21.20 -14.57
CA ASN A 251 5.82 -22.41 -14.13
C ASN A 251 4.64 -22.09 -13.22
N ILE A 252 3.45 -22.54 -13.59
CA ILE A 252 2.22 -22.24 -12.84
C ILE A 252 2.21 -22.85 -11.44
N ALA A 253 2.82 -24.00 -11.24
CA ALA A 253 2.90 -24.62 -9.90
C ALA A 253 3.85 -23.84 -8.99
N THR A 254 5.03 -23.43 -9.50
CA THR A 254 5.99 -22.60 -8.77
C THR A 254 5.39 -21.21 -8.51
N TRP A 255 4.66 -20.64 -9.47
CA TRP A 255 3.91 -19.40 -9.24
C TRP A 255 2.93 -19.53 -8.07
N HIS A 256 2.19 -20.63 -7.97
CA HIS A 256 1.27 -20.87 -6.86
C HIS A 256 2.02 -21.10 -5.53
N THR A 257 3.15 -21.81 -5.56
CA THR A 257 4.01 -22.03 -4.39
C THR A 257 4.47 -20.69 -3.78
N MET A 258 4.72 -19.67 -4.58
CA MET A 258 5.02 -18.33 -4.07
C MET A 258 3.93 -17.83 -3.10
N PHE A 259 2.66 -18.01 -3.42
CA PHE A 259 1.55 -17.56 -2.56
C PHE A 259 1.32 -18.48 -1.36
N THR A 260 1.45 -19.80 -1.53
CA THR A 260 1.07 -20.76 -0.51
C THR A 260 2.20 -21.11 0.47
N GLU A 261 3.45 -20.97 0.06
CA GLU A 261 4.61 -21.31 0.87
C GLU A 261 5.46 -20.10 1.20
N GLU A 262 5.91 -19.33 0.19
CA GLU A 262 6.83 -18.22 0.45
C GLU A 262 6.19 -17.07 1.21
N LEU A 263 5.00 -16.63 0.81
CA LEU A 263 4.27 -15.58 1.53
C LEU A 263 3.75 -16.04 2.91
N ASN A 264 3.73 -17.35 3.17
CA ASN A 264 3.36 -17.93 4.46
C ASN A 264 4.57 -18.30 5.35
N ASN A 265 5.80 -18.20 4.85
CA ASN A 265 6.99 -18.43 5.64
C ASN A 265 7.29 -17.24 6.54
N LYS A 266 7.82 -17.55 7.73
CA LYS A 266 8.32 -16.58 8.70
C LYS A 266 9.83 -16.39 8.47
N PRO A 267 10.26 -15.37 7.73
CA PRO A 267 11.67 -15.02 7.74
C PRO A 267 12.09 -14.59 9.15
N SER A 268 13.17 -15.14 9.66
CA SER A 268 13.73 -14.63 10.90
C SER A 268 14.46 -13.32 10.64
N ASP A 269 14.24 -12.29 11.47
CA ASP A 269 14.94 -11.01 11.37
C ASP A 269 16.44 -11.11 11.69
N ASP A 270 16.89 -12.26 12.20
CA ASP A 270 18.26 -12.47 12.69
C ASP A 270 19.28 -12.73 11.57
N THR A 271 18.84 -12.96 10.33
CA THR A 271 19.73 -13.21 9.19
C THR A 271 19.40 -12.34 7.98
N PRO A 272 19.77 -11.04 7.98
CA PRO A 272 19.50 -10.13 6.87
C PRO A 272 20.15 -10.53 5.54
N GLU A 273 21.09 -11.47 5.57
CA GLU A 273 21.87 -11.90 4.42
C GLU A 273 21.24 -13.05 3.63
N ASN A 274 20.27 -13.75 4.21
CA ASN A 274 19.52 -14.79 3.53
C ASN A 274 18.20 -14.19 3.03
N ASP A 275 18.13 -13.95 1.72
CA ASP A 275 16.87 -13.67 1.02
C ASP A 275 15.98 -14.91 1.15
N GLU A 276 15.09 -14.90 2.11
CA GLU A 276 14.24 -16.03 2.46
C GLU A 276 13.11 -16.25 1.44
N TYR A 277 12.88 -15.25 0.60
CA TYR A 277 11.97 -15.36 -0.53
C TYR A 277 12.73 -15.80 -1.78
N ASN A 278 12.49 -17.02 -2.25
CA ASN A 278 13.13 -17.56 -3.45
C ASN A 278 12.49 -17.05 -4.74
N SER A 279 11.22 -16.64 -4.69
CA SER A 279 10.52 -16.14 -5.86
C SER A 279 11.08 -14.81 -6.34
N ARG A 280 11.43 -14.76 -7.63
CA ARG A 280 11.86 -13.53 -8.29
C ARG A 280 10.70 -12.64 -8.71
N GLU A 281 9.46 -13.11 -8.62
CA GLU A 281 8.29 -12.26 -8.87
C GLU A 281 8.04 -11.24 -7.77
N LEU A 282 8.40 -11.52 -6.52
CA LEU A 282 8.17 -10.62 -5.40
C LEU A 282 9.10 -9.41 -5.48
N ILE A 283 8.55 -8.20 -5.46
CA ILE A 283 9.28 -6.93 -5.48
C ILE A 283 9.24 -6.28 -4.11
N PHE A 284 8.05 -6.06 -3.57
CA PHE A 284 7.84 -5.43 -2.27
C PHE A 284 6.57 -5.99 -1.62
N LEU A 285 6.63 -6.29 -0.34
CA LEU A 285 5.52 -6.86 0.41
C LEU A 285 5.40 -6.27 1.82
N VAL A 286 4.21 -6.41 2.41
CA VAL A 286 3.98 -6.20 3.84
C VAL A 286 4.08 -7.53 4.54
N HIS A 287 5.06 -7.62 5.43
CA HIS A 287 5.34 -8.83 6.20
C HIS A 287 4.54 -8.85 7.51
N PHE A 288 4.03 -10.02 7.86
CA PHE A 288 3.31 -10.28 9.12
C PHE A 288 4.02 -11.39 9.89
N ASN A 289 4.28 -11.16 11.19
CA ASN A 289 4.89 -12.11 12.08
C ASN A 289 4.42 -11.83 13.51
N MET A 290 3.65 -12.76 14.08
CA MET A 290 3.07 -12.61 15.42
C MET A 290 4.11 -12.80 16.53
N ASP A 291 5.18 -13.57 16.29
CA ASP A 291 6.25 -13.76 17.26
C ASP A 291 7.06 -12.46 17.48
N GLU A 292 7.19 -11.62 16.43
CA GLU A 292 7.92 -10.37 16.49
C GLU A 292 7.11 -9.23 17.09
N VAL A 293 5.83 -9.12 16.72
CA VAL A 293 5.00 -7.93 17.01
C VAL A 293 3.64 -8.26 17.64
N GLY A 294 3.47 -9.47 18.15
CA GLY A 294 2.23 -9.89 18.80
C GLY A 294 1.03 -9.81 17.84
N THR A 295 -0.11 -9.38 18.35
CA THR A 295 -1.36 -9.29 17.55
C THR A 295 -1.29 -8.35 16.34
N ASN A 296 -0.31 -7.43 16.28
CA ASN A 296 -0.09 -6.58 15.11
C ASN A 296 0.54 -7.37 13.94
N GLY A 297 1.11 -8.54 14.19
CA GLY A 297 1.61 -9.47 13.17
C GLY A 297 0.54 -10.39 12.56
N TYR A 298 -0.74 -10.17 12.86
CA TYR A 298 -1.85 -10.95 12.32
C TYR A 298 -2.32 -10.35 10.98
N SER A 299 -2.40 -11.16 9.92
CA SER A 299 -3.00 -10.78 8.64
C SER A 299 -4.44 -11.28 8.52
N TYR A 300 -5.28 -10.56 7.77
CA TYR A 300 -6.71 -10.89 7.64
C TYR A 300 -7.03 -11.74 6.40
N MET A 301 -6.04 -12.08 5.57
CA MET A 301 -6.23 -12.83 4.32
C MET A 301 -7.07 -14.10 4.54
N TYR A 302 -6.60 -14.94 5.46
CA TYR A 302 -7.28 -16.19 5.77
C TYR A 302 -8.65 -15.96 6.39
N GLN A 303 -8.73 -15.07 7.39
CA GLN A 303 -9.96 -14.83 8.13
C GLN A 303 -11.10 -14.34 7.23
N TRP A 304 -10.80 -13.52 6.25
CA TRP A 304 -11.83 -12.91 5.43
C TRP A 304 -12.22 -13.69 4.19
N PHE A 305 -11.35 -14.57 3.69
CA PHE A 305 -11.62 -15.30 2.45
C PHE A 305 -11.79 -16.80 2.63
N SER A 306 -11.49 -17.38 3.81
CA SER A 306 -11.59 -18.81 4.06
C SER A 306 -12.90 -19.23 4.72
N GLY A 307 -13.40 -20.41 4.35
CA GLY A 307 -14.55 -21.03 4.97
C GLY A 307 -14.43 -21.39 6.44
N SER A 308 -13.20 -21.55 6.93
CA SER A 308 -12.93 -21.76 8.36
C SER A 308 -12.80 -20.44 9.13
N GLY A 309 -12.69 -19.30 8.45
CA GLY A 309 -12.67 -17.96 9.03
C GLY A 309 -14.06 -17.34 9.10
N ASN A 310 -14.10 -16.01 9.19
CA ASN A 310 -15.37 -15.26 9.20
C ASN A 310 -15.98 -15.13 7.80
N ARG A 311 -15.25 -15.52 6.75
CA ARG A 311 -15.66 -15.42 5.33
C ARG A 311 -16.38 -14.10 5.04
N ALA A 312 -15.69 -12.99 5.28
CA ALA A 312 -16.24 -11.66 5.05
C ALA A 312 -16.51 -11.38 3.57
N ALA A 313 -15.71 -11.98 2.68
CA ALA A 313 -15.79 -11.87 1.23
C ALA A 313 -15.66 -13.24 0.56
N VAL A 314 -16.32 -13.39 -0.57
CA VAL A 314 -16.17 -14.51 -1.51
C VAL A 314 -15.84 -13.95 -2.90
N ILE A 315 -15.24 -14.77 -3.75
CA ILE A 315 -15.06 -14.41 -5.17
C ILE A 315 -16.44 -14.33 -5.81
N SER A 316 -16.72 -13.25 -6.54
CA SER A 316 -18.01 -12.97 -7.13
C SER A 316 -18.32 -13.91 -8.32
N ASP A 317 -19.61 -14.12 -8.59
CA ASP A 317 -20.05 -14.83 -9.79
C ASP A 317 -19.66 -14.05 -11.06
N LYS A 318 -19.59 -12.74 -11.00
CA LYS A 318 -19.10 -11.89 -12.10
C LYS A 318 -17.65 -12.22 -12.44
N PHE A 319 -16.76 -12.32 -11.45
CA PHE A 319 -15.39 -12.76 -11.67
C PHE A 319 -15.33 -14.20 -12.21
N MET A 320 -16.13 -15.11 -11.66
CA MET A 320 -16.18 -16.50 -12.13
C MET A 320 -16.62 -16.62 -13.59
N SER A 321 -17.51 -15.74 -14.06
CA SER A 321 -17.99 -15.76 -15.45
C SER A 321 -16.91 -15.46 -16.48
N ILE A 322 -15.78 -14.84 -16.08
CA ILE A 322 -14.64 -14.61 -16.97
C ILE A 322 -14.09 -15.93 -17.51
N PHE A 323 -14.04 -16.98 -16.69
CA PHE A 323 -13.53 -18.30 -17.11
C PHE A 323 -14.44 -19.06 -18.07
N ASP A 324 -15.67 -18.57 -18.27
CA ASP A 324 -16.61 -19.13 -19.27
C ASP A 324 -16.45 -18.47 -20.64
N GLU A 325 -15.72 -17.37 -20.75
CA GLU A 325 -15.41 -16.70 -22.01
C GLU A 325 -14.54 -17.60 -22.91
N LYS A 326 -14.75 -17.48 -24.22
CA LYS A 326 -14.15 -18.42 -25.21
C LYS A 326 -12.64 -18.52 -25.11
N ASP A 327 -11.95 -17.39 -24.94
CA ASP A 327 -10.48 -17.29 -24.88
C ASP A 327 -9.90 -17.51 -23.47
N MET A 328 -10.78 -17.72 -22.47
CA MET A 328 -10.41 -18.02 -21.08
C MET A 328 -10.64 -19.50 -20.71
N LYS A 329 -11.21 -20.28 -21.62
CA LYS A 329 -11.47 -21.70 -21.34
C LYS A 329 -10.18 -22.49 -21.16
N GLY A 330 -10.08 -23.20 -20.04
CA GLY A 330 -8.90 -24.00 -19.71
C GLY A 330 -7.82 -23.21 -18.94
N ASP A 331 -8.11 -22.00 -18.50
CA ASP A 331 -7.20 -21.20 -17.66
C ASP A 331 -6.84 -21.99 -16.39
N LEU A 332 -5.58 -22.35 -16.28
CA LEU A 332 -5.04 -23.13 -15.16
C LEU A 332 -5.13 -22.35 -13.84
N ARG A 333 -5.12 -21.01 -13.87
CA ARG A 333 -5.21 -20.17 -12.67
C ARG A 333 -6.53 -20.32 -11.94
N LYS A 334 -7.62 -20.71 -12.63
CA LYS A 334 -8.93 -20.94 -12.03
C LYS A 334 -8.83 -21.84 -10.80
N ASP A 335 -8.20 -23.00 -10.96
CA ASP A 335 -8.08 -24.00 -9.90
C ASP A 335 -7.14 -23.61 -8.76
N TYR A 336 -6.18 -22.72 -9.05
CA TYR A 336 -5.26 -22.17 -8.05
C TYR A 336 -5.81 -20.95 -7.33
N THR A 337 -6.68 -20.17 -7.97
CA THR A 337 -7.21 -18.91 -7.42
C THR A 337 -8.50 -19.11 -6.65
N VAL A 338 -9.37 -20.02 -7.10
CA VAL A 338 -10.72 -20.17 -6.56
C VAL A 338 -11.01 -21.61 -6.21
N LYS A 339 -11.64 -21.83 -5.05
CA LYS A 339 -12.23 -23.10 -4.67
C LYS A 339 -13.72 -22.92 -4.45
N ASN A 340 -14.54 -23.68 -5.16
CA ASN A 340 -15.96 -23.76 -4.87
C ASN A 340 -16.19 -24.46 -3.55
N TYR A 341 -16.89 -23.83 -2.63
CA TYR A 341 -17.27 -24.38 -1.34
C TYR A 341 -18.77 -24.29 -1.15
N GLN A 342 -19.36 -25.01 -0.21
CA GLN A 342 -20.81 -25.17 -0.02
C GLN A 342 -21.64 -23.88 -0.02
N ASN A 343 -21.01 -22.73 0.27
CA ASN A 343 -21.67 -21.44 0.41
C ASN A 343 -21.00 -20.31 -0.41
N GLY A 344 -20.29 -20.60 -1.49
CA GLY A 344 -19.68 -19.60 -2.37
C GLY A 344 -18.25 -19.95 -2.80
N ASN A 345 -17.64 -19.08 -3.58
CA ASN A 345 -16.32 -19.27 -4.15
C ASN A 345 -15.26 -18.65 -3.23
N GLU A 346 -14.41 -19.46 -2.62
CA GLU A 346 -13.34 -18.97 -1.75
C GLU A 346 -12.12 -18.54 -2.56
N LEU A 347 -11.46 -17.45 -2.16
CA LEU A 347 -10.13 -17.10 -2.66
C LEU A 347 -9.12 -18.11 -2.11
N ARG A 348 -8.62 -18.99 -2.97
CA ARG A 348 -7.68 -20.06 -2.59
C ARG A 348 -6.21 -19.71 -2.83
N LYS A 349 -5.94 -18.68 -3.57
CA LYS A 349 -4.60 -18.31 -4.06
C LYS A 349 -3.51 -18.37 -2.99
N TYR A 350 -3.83 -17.97 -1.77
CA TYR A 350 -2.90 -17.92 -0.63
C TYR A 350 -2.99 -19.14 0.31
N MET A 351 -3.77 -20.14 -0.03
CA MET A 351 -4.08 -21.25 0.88
C MET A 351 -3.40 -22.54 0.45
N ALA A 352 -2.45 -23.02 1.24
CA ALA A 352 -1.81 -24.32 1.04
C ALA A 352 -2.70 -25.48 1.52
N GLY A 353 -2.93 -26.47 0.66
CA GLY A 353 -3.52 -27.76 1.05
C GLY A 353 -4.97 -27.70 1.55
N ASP A 354 -5.37 -28.75 2.28
CA ASP A 354 -6.67 -28.83 2.95
C ASP A 354 -6.59 -28.05 4.28
N ILE A 355 -7.31 -26.94 4.35
CA ILE A 355 -7.22 -25.91 5.39
C ILE A 355 -7.71 -26.39 6.77
N SER A 356 -8.28 -27.60 6.85
CA SER A 356 -8.93 -28.10 8.07
C SER A 356 -8.02 -28.24 9.30
N ASN A 357 -6.69 -28.15 9.15
CA ASN A 357 -5.75 -28.47 10.24
C ASN A 357 -4.64 -27.44 10.53
N SER A 358 -4.66 -26.21 9.96
CA SER A 358 -3.54 -25.28 10.15
C SER A 358 -3.93 -23.85 10.53
N LEU A 359 -4.75 -23.69 11.57
CA LEU A 359 -5.14 -22.37 12.12
C LEU A 359 -3.95 -21.44 12.43
N ASN A 360 -2.77 -21.97 12.73
CA ASN A 360 -1.62 -21.17 13.14
C ASN A 360 -0.72 -20.68 12.00
N LYS A 361 -0.82 -21.26 10.79
CA LYS A 361 0.07 -20.87 9.67
C LYS A 361 -0.51 -19.82 8.74
N THR A 362 -1.80 -19.55 8.82
CA THR A 362 -2.56 -18.75 7.87
C THR A 362 -2.78 -17.30 8.30
N CYS A 363 -2.40 -16.98 9.54
CA CYS A 363 -2.58 -15.63 10.10
C CYS A 363 -1.40 -14.71 9.85
N GLU A 364 -0.35 -15.17 9.15
CA GLU A 364 0.88 -14.41 8.91
C GLU A 364 1.21 -14.30 7.42
N VAL A 365 0.20 -14.49 6.56
CA VAL A 365 0.37 -14.34 5.11
C VAL A 365 0.78 -12.91 4.78
N ALA A 366 1.94 -12.75 4.16
CA ALA A 366 2.41 -11.46 3.68
C ALA A 366 1.57 -10.98 2.49
N TYR A 367 1.37 -9.65 2.40
CA TYR A 367 0.65 -9.06 1.28
C TYR A 367 1.63 -8.53 0.24
N PRO A 368 1.61 -9.02 -1.02
CA PRO A 368 2.42 -8.45 -2.09
C PRO A 368 1.90 -7.05 -2.44
N ILE A 369 2.72 -6.02 -2.22
CA ILE A 369 2.40 -4.66 -2.68
C ILE A 369 2.68 -4.56 -4.17
N TYR A 370 3.82 -5.10 -4.63
CA TYR A 370 4.20 -5.19 -6.03
C TYR A 370 4.91 -6.51 -6.33
N ARG A 371 4.61 -7.09 -7.48
CA ARG A 371 5.33 -8.22 -8.05
C ARG A 371 5.58 -8.02 -9.54
N TYR A 372 6.51 -8.77 -10.11
CA TYR A 372 7.01 -8.53 -11.46
C TYR A 372 5.94 -8.70 -12.54
N THR A 373 5.07 -9.70 -12.42
CA THR A 373 3.96 -9.88 -13.37
C THR A 373 2.97 -8.70 -13.35
N ASP A 374 2.72 -8.08 -12.17
CA ASP A 374 1.96 -6.83 -12.10
C ASP A 374 2.62 -5.74 -12.95
N MET A 375 3.95 -5.58 -12.82
CA MET A 375 4.71 -4.61 -13.63
C MET A 375 4.70 -4.95 -15.12
N MET A 376 4.81 -6.22 -15.49
CA MET A 376 4.74 -6.64 -16.89
C MET A 376 3.40 -6.29 -17.53
N LEU A 377 2.29 -6.55 -16.84
CA LEU A 377 0.95 -6.23 -17.35
C LEU A 377 0.69 -4.72 -17.33
N LEU A 378 1.25 -3.99 -16.37
CA LEU A 378 1.22 -2.52 -16.37
C LEU A 378 2.02 -1.94 -17.53
N GLN A 379 3.16 -2.55 -17.87
CA GLN A 379 3.97 -2.20 -19.04
C GLN A 379 3.24 -2.49 -20.34
N ALA A 380 2.54 -3.64 -20.40
CA ALA A 380 1.70 -3.97 -21.57
C ALA A 380 0.64 -2.89 -21.82
N GLU A 381 -0.03 -2.43 -20.77
CA GLU A 381 -1.01 -1.35 -20.88
C GLU A 381 -0.34 -0.03 -21.30
N ALA A 382 0.78 0.33 -20.70
CA ALA A 382 1.54 1.53 -21.09
C ALA A 382 1.95 1.50 -22.58
N ARG A 383 2.36 0.33 -23.10
CA ARG A 383 2.68 0.15 -24.53
C ARG A 383 1.46 0.19 -25.43
N ALA A 384 0.31 -0.32 -24.96
CA ALA A 384 -0.94 -0.23 -25.70
C ALA A 384 -1.34 1.24 -25.93
N HIS A 385 -1.26 2.07 -24.90
CA HIS A 385 -1.49 3.53 -25.00
C HIS A 385 -0.46 4.27 -25.86
N GLN A 386 0.70 3.69 -26.12
CA GLN A 386 1.71 4.22 -27.04
C GLN A 386 1.51 3.74 -28.50
N GLY A 387 0.43 2.99 -28.78
CA GLY A 387 0.20 2.37 -30.08
C GLY A 387 1.11 1.17 -30.42
N LYS A 388 1.86 0.64 -29.44
CA LYS A 388 2.77 -0.50 -29.56
C LYS A 388 2.05 -1.81 -29.21
N TRP A 389 0.94 -2.08 -29.89
CA TRP A 389 0.05 -3.21 -29.53
C TRP A 389 0.73 -4.57 -29.59
N GLY A 390 1.58 -4.83 -30.60
CA GLY A 390 2.32 -6.08 -30.70
C GLY A 390 3.22 -6.34 -29.52
N GLU A 391 4.01 -5.34 -29.10
CA GLU A 391 4.88 -5.44 -27.93
C GLU A 391 4.07 -5.60 -26.63
N ALA A 392 2.90 -4.94 -26.53
CA ALA A 392 1.99 -5.09 -25.42
C ALA A 392 1.44 -6.53 -25.31
N LEU A 393 1.00 -7.09 -26.44
CA LEU A 393 0.44 -8.44 -26.51
C LEU A 393 1.50 -9.53 -26.31
N ASP A 394 2.77 -9.30 -26.63
CA ASP A 394 3.89 -10.20 -26.30
C ASP A 394 4.08 -10.35 -24.79
N LEU A 395 3.94 -9.26 -24.04
CA LEU A 395 3.98 -9.32 -22.57
C LEU A 395 2.76 -10.09 -22.01
N VAL A 396 1.57 -9.82 -22.53
CA VAL A 396 0.35 -10.55 -22.16
C VAL A 396 0.49 -12.03 -22.51
N LYS A 397 1.05 -12.34 -23.68
CA LYS A 397 1.32 -13.72 -24.12
C LYS A 397 2.15 -14.49 -23.12
N THR A 398 3.20 -13.88 -22.59
CA THR A 398 4.07 -14.52 -21.58
C THR A 398 3.26 -14.97 -20.35
N VAL A 399 2.34 -14.14 -19.86
CA VAL A 399 1.47 -14.44 -18.72
C VAL A 399 0.44 -15.52 -19.09
N ARG A 400 -0.18 -15.41 -20.26
CA ARG A 400 -1.20 -16.35 -20.75
C ARG A 400 -0.63 -17.73 -21.09
N ASP A 401 0.60 -17.80 -21.63
CA ASP A 401 1.29 -19.08 -21.87
C ASP A 401 1.48 -19.86 -20.56
N ARG A 402 1.85 -19.19 -19.44
CA ARG A 402 1.90 -19.83 -18.12
C ARG A 402 0.53 -20.36 -17.68
N ALA A 403 -0.53 -19.61 -17.99
CA ALA A 403 -1.91 -20.01 -17.67
C ALA A 403 -2.48 -21.09 -18.60
N GLY A 404 -1.73 -21.53 -19.63
CA GLY A 404 -2.18 -22.53 -20.61
C GLY A 404 -3.14 -21.97 -21.66
N LEU A 405 -3.14 -20.64 -21.87
CA LEU A 405 -4.06 -19.93 -22.76
C LEU A 405 -3.36 -19.41 -24.01
N ASN A 406 -4.11 -19.36 -25.13
CA ASN A 406 -3.69 -18.63 -26.31
C ASN A 406 -3.90 -17.12 -26.12
N THR A 407 -3.08 -16.31 -26.78
CA THR A 407 -3.21 -14.85 -26.80
C THR A 407 -3.77 -14.40 -28.14
N LEU A 408 -4.64 -13.39 -28.10
CA LEU A 408 -5.11 -12.70 -29.30
C LEU A 408 -3.96 -11.90 -29.93
N THR A 409 -4.09 -11.61 -31.22
CA THR A 409 -3.12 -10.85 -32.02
C THR A 409 -3.64 -9.43 -32.26
N GLU A 410 -2.81 -8.53 -32.74
CA GLU A 410 -3.21 -7.15 -33.08
C GLU A 410 -4.42 -7.09 -34.03
N ASN A 411 -4.53 -8.06 -34.94
CA ASN A 411 -5.62 -8.12 -35.93
C ASN A 411 -6.98 -8.49 -35.31
N ASP A 412 -7.00 -8.93 -34.06
CA ASP A 412 -8.24 -9.29 -33.35
C ASP A 412 -8.88 -8.07 -32.67
N PHE A 413 -8.25 -6.89 -32.71
CA PHE A 413 -8.72 -5.68 -32.07
C PHE A 413 -8.98 -4.56 -33.06
N ALA A 414 -10.09 -3.84 -32.88
CA ALA A 414 -10.48 -2.70 -33.70
C ALA A 414 -9.99 -1.35 -33.14
N SER A 415 -9.64 -1.29 -31.86
CA SER A 415 -9.26 -0.04 -31.18
C SER A 415 -8.27 -0.26 -30.03
N GLU A 416 -7.58 0.80 -29.64
CA GLU A 416 -6.74 0.84 -28.43
C GLU A 416 -7.54 0.45 -27.18
N GLU A 417 -8.77 0.94 -27.07
CA GLU A 417 -9.62 0.62 -25.94
C GLU A 417 -9.88 -0.88 -25.80
N GLU A 418 -10.08 -1.60 -26.89
CA GLU A 418 -10.24 -3.06 -26.88
C GLU A 418 -8.97 -3.76 -26.39
N VAL A 419 -7.78 -3.33 -26.83
CA VAL A 419 -6.49 -3.86 -26.36
C VAL A 419 -6.31 -3.60 -24.87
N VAL A 420 -6.58 -2.37 -24.40
CA VAL A 420 -6.49 -2.01 -22.99
C VAL A 420 -7.48 -2.82 -22.15
N ASN A 421 -8.72 -2.98 -22.59
CA ASN A 421 -9.72 -3.81 -21.90
C ASN A 421 -9.29 -5.29 -21.80
N TYR A 422 -8.66 -5.82 -22.86
CA TYR A 422 -8.09 -7.18 -22.85
C TYR A 422 -6.98 -7.31 -21.80
N ILE A 423 -6.07 -6.33 -21.72
CA ILE A 423 -4.99 -6.29 -20.72
C ILE A 423 -5.56 -6.15 -19.31
N LEU A 424 -6.54 -5.28 -19.11
CA LEU A 424 -7.20 -5.09 -17.81
C LEU A 424 -7.92 -6.35 -17.32
N ARG A 425 -8.53 -7.13 -18.23
CA ARG A 425 -9.12 -8.42 -17.90
C ARG A 425 -8.03 -9.43 -17.49
N GLU A 426 -6.91 -9.47 -18.21
CA GLU A 426 -5.77 -10.32 -17.85
C GLU A 426 -5.21 -9.94 -16.47
N ARG A 427 -5.05 -8.63 -16.19
CA ARG A 427 -4.68 -8.12 -14.88
C ARG A 427 -5.67 -8.54 -13.79
N GLN A 428 -6.97 -8.45 -14.06
CA GLN A 428 -8.02 -8.83 -13.12
C GLN A 428 -7.88 -10.28 -12.66
N VAL A 429 -7.68 -11.22 -13.60
CA VAL A 429 -7.55 -12.64 -13.28
C VAL A 429 -6.21 -12.93 -12.62
N GLU A 430 -5.13 -12.37 -13.13
CA GLU A 430 -3.78 -12.60 -12.63
C GLU A 430 -3.58 -12.04 -11.22
N LEU A 431 -4.14 -10.88 -10.92
CA LEU A 431 -3.93 -10.15 -9.68
C LEU A 431 -5.11 -10.26 -8.69
N ALA A 432 -6.04 -11.18 -8.92
CA ALA A 432 -7.18 -11.38 -8.02
C ALA A 432 -6.73 -11.62 -6.58
N GLY A 433 -7.32 -10.87 -5.65
CA GLY A 433 -6.98 -10.90 -4.23
C GLY A 433 -5.68 -10.18 -3.85
N GLU A 434 -5.08 -9.40 -4.77
CA GLU A 434 -3.85 -8.65 -4.52
C GLU A 434 -4.09 -7.15 -4.34
N GLY A 435 -5.32 -6.73 -4.08
CA GLY A 435 -5.66 -5.34 -3.78
C GLY A 435 -5.40 -4.36 -4.94
N ARG A 436 -5.51 -4.83 -6.19
CA ARG A 436 -5.21 -4.04 -7.39
C ARG A 436 -6.44 -3.60 -8.17
N ARG A 437 -7.44 -4.45 -8.24
CA ARG A 437 -8.57 -4.28 -9.16
C ARG A 437 -9.28 -2.94 -9.01
N TRP A 438 -9.53 -2.50 -7.78
CA TRP A 438 -10.20 -1.21 -7.56
C TRP A 438 -9.38 -0.03 -8.11
N PHE A 439 -8.08 -0.04 -7.87
CA PHE A 439 -7.19 1.01 -8.38
C PHE A 439 -7.04 0.98 -9.91
N ASP A 440 -7.07 -0.19 -10.54
CA ASP A 440 -7.11 -0.30 -12.00
C ASP A 440 -8.41 0.32 -12.55
N LEU A 441 -9.56 0.04 -11.94
CA LEU A 441 -10.86 0.62 -12.34
C LEU A 441 -10.90 2.14 -12.15
N LEU A 442 -10.30 2.66 -11.07
CA LEU A 442 -10.23 4.10 -10.84
C LEU A 442 -9.34 4.80 -11.87
N ARG A 443 -8.14 4.28 -12.09
CA ARG A 443 -7.13 4.85 -12.97
C ARG A 443 -7.59 4.91 -14.43
N THR A 444 -8.34 3.92 -14.87
CA THR A 444 -8.86 3.81 -16.23
C THR A 444 -10.29 4.36 -16.37
N GLU A 445 -10.83 4.97 -15.32
CA GLU A 445 -12.20 5.51 -15.25
C GLU A 445 -13.32 4.48 -15.55
N LYS A 446 -12.99 3.18 -15.53
CA LYS A 446 -13.94 2.09 -15.82
C LYS A 446 -14.86 1.72 -14.65
N TRP A 447 -14.67 2.31 -13.48
CA TRP A 447 -15.42 1.95 -12.28
C TRP A 447 -16.96 2.12 -12.44
N LYS A 448 -17.42 3.16 -13.16
CA LYS A 448 -18.86 3.35 -13.43
C LYS A 448 -19.43 2.24 -14.32
N GLU A 449 -18.74 1.96 -15.43
CA GLU A 449 -19.15 0.93 -16.39
C GLU A 449 -19.25 -0.44 -15.71
N VAL A 450 -18.25 -0.79 -14.89
CA VAL A 450 -18.14 -2.09 -14.25
C VAL A 450 -19.08 -2.22 -13.07
N MET A 451 -19.20 -1.19 -12.21
CA MET A 451 -19.92 -1.31 -10.94
C MET A 451 -21.39 -0.91 -11.01
N LYS A 452 -21.79 -0.06 -11.96
CA LYS A 452 -23.21 0.32 -12.12
C LYS A 452 -24.15 -0.88 -12.25
N PRO A 453 -23.88 -1.91 -13.07
CA PRO A 453 -24.74 -3.09 -13.16
C PRO A 453 -24.72 -3.99 -11.93
N ILE A 454 -23.71 -3.87 -11.06
CA ILE A 454 -23.54 -4.70 -9.86
C ILE A 454 -24.25 -4.10 -8.65
N ASN A 455 -24.04 -2.83 -8.38
CA ASN A 455 -24.51 -2.16 -7.16
C ASN A 455 -25.07 -0.74 -7.38
N GLY A 456 -25.31 -0.34 -8.64
CA GLY A 456 -25.87 0.97 -8.99
C GLY A 456 -24.92 2.16 -8.86
N MET A 457 -23.63 1.93 -8.69
CA MET A 457 -22.63 2.95 -8.49
C MET A 457 -22.37 3.77 -9.76
N GLU A 458 -22.77 5.04 -9.78
CA GLU A 458 -22.66 5.90 -10.98
C GLU A 458 -22.40 7.39 -10.68
N GLN A 459 -22.58 7.81 -9.42
CA GLN A 459 -22.44 9.23 -9.05
C GLN A 459 -20.97 9.59 -8.80
N ASP A 460 -20.53 10.73 -9.34
CA ASP A 460 -19.18 11.25 -9.09
C ASP A 460 -18.94 11.49 -7.59
N GLY A 461 -17.77 11.15 -7.13
CA GLY A 461 -17.38 11.18 -5.72
C GLY A 461 -17.68 9.87 -4.97
N ASN A 462 -18.53 8.98 -5.53
CA ASN A 462 -18.78 7.67 -4.92
C ASN A 462 -17.59 6.71 -5.11
N GLU A 463 -16.71 6.96 -6.06
CA GLU A 463 -15.48 6.21 -6.26
C GLU A 463 -14.47 6.40 -5.12
N LEU A 464 -14.56 7.49 -4.38
CA LEU A 464 -13.71 7.79 -3.23
C LEU A 464 -14.30 7.22 -1.93
N PHE A 465 -13.46 7.09 -0.92
CA PHE A 465 -13.93 6.84 0.45
C PHE A 465 -14.46 8.14 1.08
N PRO A 466 -15.40 8.07 2.03
CA PRO A 466 -15.77 9.22 2.84
C PRO A 466 -14.57 9.68 3.66
N ILE A 467 -14.52 10.96 4.00
CA ILE A 467 -13.66 11.43 5.08
C ILE A 467 -14.34 11.02 6.40
N HIS A 468 -13.62 10.28 7.24
CA HIS A 468 -14.17 9.87 8.53
C HIS A 468 -14.59 11.09 9.37
N TYR A 469 -15.76 11.06 9.97
CA TYR A 469 -16.34 12.21 10.68
C TYR A 469 -15.42 12.77 11.77
N SER A 470 -14.62 11.92 12.45
CA SER A 470 -13.70 12.39 13.51
C SER A 470 -12.64 13.34 12.97
N HIS A 471 -12.16 13.14 11.73
CA HIS A 471 -11.16 14.00 11.12
C HIS A 471 -11.71 15.39 10.80
N ILE A 472 -13.00 15.46 10.46
CA ILE A 472 -13.69 16.74 10.24
C ILE A 472 -13.91 17.46 11.59
N LEU A 473 -14.23 16.72 12.65
CA LEU A 473 -14.37 17.30 13.99
C LEU A 473 -13.04 17.81 14.55
N GLU A 474 -11.95 17.07 14.31
CA GLU A 474 -10.60 17.45 14.73
C GLU A 474 -10.04 18.63 13.94
N ASN A 475 -10.36 18.73 12.64
CA ASN A 475 -9.90 19.79 11.77
C ASN A 475 -11.07 20.42 10.98
N PRO A 476 -11.62 21.56 11.44
CA PRO A 476 -12.78 22.20 10.82
C PRO A 476 -12.55 22.77 9.43
N LYS A 477 -11.31 22.77 8.92
CA LYS A 477 -10.99 23.15 7.53
C LYS A 477 -11.20 22.01 6.53
N ILE A 478 -11.42 20.78 7.02
CA ILE A 478 -11.65 19.63 6.15
C ILE A 478 -13.12 19.61 5.72
N VAL A 479 -13.33 19.59 4.43
CA VAL A 479 -14.65 19.43 3.79
C VAL A 479 -14.81 17.97 3.33
N GLN A 480 -15.99 17.40 3.54
CA GLN A 480 -16.35 16.04 3.12
C GLN A 480 -16.30 15.88 1.59
N ASN A 481 -16.05 14.67 1.10
CA ASN A 481 -16.21 14.33 -0.33
C ASN A 481 -17.67 14.54 -0.75
N THR A 482 -17.87 15.11 -1.94
CA THR A 482 -19.15 15.64 -2.42
C THR A 482 -20.30 14.62 -2.32
N TYR A 483 -20.05 13.36 -2.67
CA TYR A 483 -21.06 12.31 -2.57
C TYR A 483 -21.59 12.12 -1.15
N TYR A 484 -20.70 12.15 -0.15
CA TYR A 484 -21.04 11.93 1.26
C TYR A 484 -21.45 13.23 1.98
N GLY A 485 -21.14 14.39 1.42
CA GLY A 485 -21.51 15.70 1.98
C GLY A 485 -22.97 16.07 1.75
N ASN A 486 -23.63 15.47 0.76
CA ASN A 486 -25.03 15.72 0.41
C ASN A 486 -26.00 14.77 1.12
N THR A 487 -25.51 13.78 1.87
CA THR A 487 -26.34 12.88 2.67
C THR A 487 -26.67 13.55 4.02
N ASN A 488 -27.53 14.58 3.98
CA ASN A 488 -28.35 14.94 5.12
C ASN A 488 -29.41 13.83 5.31
N ASN A 489 -29.04 12.74 5.94
CA ASN A 489 -29.93 11.76 6.54
C ASN A 489 -29.34 11.20 7.82
#